data_5f71022150f6ea3d1c630e4af893cf8c
#
_entry.id   5f71022150f6ea3d1c630e4af893cf8c
#
_cell.length_a   1.000
_cell.length_b   1.000
_cell.length_c   1.000
_cell.angle_alpha   90.00
_cell.angle_beta   90.00
_cell.angle_gamma   90.00
#
_symmetry.space_group_name_H-M   'P 1'
#
loop_
_entity.id
_entity.type
_entity.pdbx_description
1 polymer ?
#
loop_
_entity_poly.entity_id
_entity_poly.type
_entity_poly.pdbx_seq_one_letter_code
_entity_poly.pdbx_strand_id
1 'polypeptide(L)'
;MKKLRTGAAYHGNRMTSRVIEDMKDIARADMDIVVHMFSHMDMERHSKAMGDIFKATEAEGLEVWVDNFGLWGEPGDKAHFLMYHPEAKAQFTDGSYHAFKPCLNSPIYRQFIKDWLDKVRELGGRTVFWDEPNLPLKRTEEEGVYLSGCACPICKNLFRERYGKEIPMYADAELASFRSDTITEFHEFITSYSKSLGMNNVITLLPNQMERMYNNVGFENELGVVDVSRICSIEHIDNFGTDPYWFGTPAYAPDGNPYEYVYNASKACVEVADRLGKDHNIWIQGYGAKRGREEEIIIASEAAYDAGARTILSWSYMGGEANNYRSENPEKTWRMTVEAFKRIKNMERDRILLENRKKYMK
;
A
#
# COMPACT_ATOMS: atom_id res chain seq x y z
N MET A 1 -12.88 11.89 18.38
CA MET A 1 -11.90 12.34 17.35
C MET A 1 -10.82 11.27 17.25
N LYS A 2 -10.42 10.90 16.02
CA LYS A 2 -9.31 9.95 15.80
C LYS A 2 -8.00 10.60 16.25
N LYS A 3 -7.15 9.87 16.99
CA LYS A 3 -5.81 10.34 17.40
C LYS A 3 -4.91 10.40 16.18
N LEU A 4 -4.11 11.47 16.03
CA LEU A 4 -3.07 11.53 14.99
C LEU A 4 -2.00 10.49 15.31
N ARG A 5 -1.66 9.67 14.32
CA ARG A 5 -0.62 8.64 14.35
C ARG A 5 0.35 8.83 13.21
N THR A 6 1.62 8.60 13.46
CA THR A 6 2.68 8.68 12.45
C THR A 6 3.51 7.41 12.46
N GLY A 7 4.20 7.14 11.35
CA GLY A 7 5.03 5.94 11.25
C GLY A 7 5.88 5.90 10.00
N ALA A 8 6.67 4.86 9.86
CA ALA A 8 7.54 4.68 8.71
C ALA A 8 7.60 3.23 8.23
N ALA A 9 7.75 3.07 6.91
CA ALA A 9 8.14 1.80 6.32
C ALA A 9 9.63 1.51 6.62
N TYR A 10 9.93 0.28 6.95
CA TYR A 10 11.27 -0.17 7.29
C TYR A 10 11.75 -1.27 6.37
N HIS A 11 12.81 -0.99 5.61
CA HIS A 11 13.36 -1.87 4.60
C HIS A 11 14.67 -2.53 5.02
N GLY A 12 14.85 -3.78 4.61
CA GLY A 12 16.14 -4.36 4.24
C GLY A 12 16.97 -4.99 5.35
N ASN A 13 17.03 -4.47 6.55
CA ASN A 13 17.89 -5.04 7.58
C ASN A 13 17.24 -6.26 8.25
N ARG A 14 18.01 -7.34 8.37
CA ARG A 14 17.57 -8.60 9.02
C ARG A 14 18.44 -8.99 10.22
N MET A 15 19.44 -8.18 10.56
CA MET A 15 20.23 -8.38 11.76
C MET A 15 19.54 -7.75 12.96
N THR A 16 18.85 -8.56 13.77
CA THR A 16 18.00 -8.11 14.89
C THR A 16 18.68 -7.09 15.78
N SER A 17 19.98 -7.27 16.10
CA SER A 17 20.74 -6.33 16.94
C SER A 17 20.88 -4.93 16.32
N ARG A 18 20.86 -4.81 15.01
CA ARG A 18 20.90 -3.52 14.31
C ARG A 18 19.49 -2.91 14.23
N VAL A 19 18.51 -3.76 13.92
CA VAL A 19 17.10 -3.32 13.86
C VAL A 19 16.64 -2.74 15.20
N ILE A 20 17.07 -3.30 16.34
CA ILE A 20 16.75 -2.75 17.67
C ILE A 20 17.16 -1.27 17.78
N GLU A 21 18.35 -0.91 17.32
CA GLU A 21 18.80 0.48 17.37
C GLU A 21 17.97 1.39 16.43
N ASP A 22 17.61 0.89 15.24
CA ASP A 22 16.74 1.62 14.32
C ASP A 22 15.33 1.81 14.91
N MET A 23 14.77 0.81 15.59
CA MET A 23 13.48 0.93 16.28
C MET A 23 13.50 1.96 17.40
N LYS A 24 14.60 2.02 18.17
CA LYS A 24 14.81 3.07 19.16
C LYS A 24 14.87 4.45 18.53
N ASP A 25 15.49 4.58 17.35
CA ASP A 25 15.54 5.85 16.63
C ASP A 25 14.15 6.29 16.18
N ILE A 26 13.34 5.37 15.61
CA ILE A 26 11.97 5.63 15.22
C ILE A 26 11.08 5.98 16.43
N ALA A 27 11.25 5.28 17.55
CA ALA A 27 10.51 5.59 18.78
C ALA A 27 10.89 6.98 19.35
N ARG A 28 12.21 7.33 19.35
CA ARG A 28 12.67 8.69 19.74
C ARG A 28 12.14 9.79 18.82
N ALA A 29 11.81 9.45 17.57
CA ALA A 29 11.16 10.38 16.65
C ALA A 29 9.65 10.55 16.95
N ASP A 30 9.14 9.96 18.04
CA ASP A 30 7.74 10.01 18.46
C ASP A 30 6.78 9.43 17.40
N MET A 31 7.19 8.38 16.71
CA MET A 31 6.33 7.63 15.79
C MET A 31 5.56 6.54 16.53
N ASP A 32 4.43 6.12 15.92
CA ASP A 32 3.51 5.16 16.52
C ASP A 32 3.52 3.79 15.80
N ILE A 33 3.94 3.76 14.51
CA ILE A 33 3.79 2.60 13.62
C ILE A 33 5.09 2.34 12.87
N VAL A 34 5.46 1.06 12.74
CA VAL A 34 6.49 0.61 11.78
C VAL A 34 5.89 -0.45 10.86
N VAL A 35 6.03 -0.23 9.55
CA VAL A 35 5.59 -1.17 8.52
C VAL A 35 6.81 -1.98 8.08
N HIS A 36 6.86 -3.24 8.49
CA HIS A 36 7.93 -4.16 8.15
C HIS A 36 7.62 -4.91 6.87
N MET A 37 8.56 -4.90 5.94
CA MET A 37 8.52 -5.72 4.74
C MET A 37 8.68 -7.20 5.09
N PHE A 38 7.78 -8.04 4.61
CA PHE A 38 7.85 -9.48 4.81
C PHE A 38 7.63 -10.21 3.49
N SER A 39 8.70 -10.34 2.73
CA SER A 39 8.70 -10.98 1.42
C SER A 39 8.63 -12.52 1.51
N HIS A 40 8.50 -13.17 0.35
CA HIS A 40 8.60 -14.64 0.28
C HIS A 40 9.98 -15.13 0.76
N MET A 41 11.05 -14.40 0.46
CA MET A 41 12.39 -14.73 0.95
C MET A 41 12.47 -14.63 2.48
N ASP A 42 11.82 -13.63 3.09
CA ASP A 42 11.75 -13.50 4.54
C ASP A 42 10.99 -14.68 5.17
N MET A 43 9.89 -15.09 4.56
CA MET A 43 9.13 -16.25 5.01
C MET A 43 9.96 -17.52 5.02
N GLU A 44 10.77 -17.76 3.97
CA GLU A 44 11.58 -18.99 3.86
C GLU A 44 12.89 -18.96 4.65
N ARG A 45 13.58 -17.80 4.66
CA ARG A 45 14.97 -17.72 5.12
C ARG A 45 15.14 -16.95 6.43
N HIS A 46 14.23 -16.02 6.71
CA HIS A 46 14.41 -15.05 7.78
C HIS A 46 13.28 -15.04 8.82
N SER A 47 12.35 -16.02 8.80
CA SER A 47 11.18 -16.06 9.69
C SER A 47 11.52 -15.85 11.16
N LYS A 48 12.55 -16.56 11.66
CA LYS A 48 12.96 -16.41 13.06
C LYS A 48 13.43 -14.98 13.36
N ALA A 49 14.29 -14.43 12.51
CA ALA A 49 14.77 -13.04 12.67
C ALA A 49 13.61 -12.04 12.60
N MET A 50 12.65 -12.23 11.69
CA MET A 50 11.47 -11.37 11.58
C MET A 50 10.59 -11.42 12.83
N GLY A 51 10.37 -12.60 13.40
CA GLY A 51 9.64 -12.73 14.67
C GLY A 51 10.34 -12.03 15.85
N ASP A 52 11.67 -12.09 15.90
CA ASP A 52 12.47 -11.36 16.89
C ASP A 52 12.43 -9.84 16.64
N ILE A 53 12.40 -9.41 15.37
CA ILE A 53 12.27 -8.01 14.96
C ILE A 53 10.90 -7.45 15.35
N PHE A 54 9.81 -8.18 15.09
CA PHE A 54 8.45 -7.74 15.49
C PHE A 54 8.36 -7.51 16.99
N LYS A 55 8.86 -8.46 17.79
CA LYS A 55 8.92 -8.32 19.25
C LYS A 55 9.76 -7.14 19.69
N ALA A 56 10.92 -6.92 19.06
CA ALA A 56 11.78 -5.79 19.37
C ALA A 56 11.11 -4.44 19.04
N THR A 57 10.37 -4.37 17.93
CA THR A 57 9.59 -3.19 17.55
C THR A 57 8.50 -2.89 18.59
N GLU A 58 7.73 -3.91 19.00
CA GLU A 58 6.69 -3.76 20.03
C GLU A 58 7.29 -3.38 21.40
N ALA A 59 8.49 -3.86 21.73
CA ALA A 59 9.17 -3.52 22.98
C ALA A 59 9.53 -2.04 23.07
N GLU A 60 9.72 -1.36 21.95
CA GLU A 60 9.93 0.11 21.89
C GLU A 60 8.59 0.90 21.87
N GLY A 61 7.44 0.22 22.04
CA GLY A 61 6.10 0.85 22.06
C GLY A 61 5.54 1.16 20.67
N LEU A 62 6.11 0.59 19.62
CA LEU A 62 5.70 0.80 18.23
C LEU A 62 4.74 -0.30 17.80
N GLU A 63 3.70 0.05 17.05
CA GLU A 63 2.81 -0.93 16.43
C GLU A 63 3.45 -1.51 15.16
N VAL A 64 3.39 -2.83 15.02
CA VAL A 64 3.89 -3.57 13.86
C VAL A 64 2.78 -3.72 12.83
N TRP A 65 3.00 -3.21 11.62
CA TRP A 65 2.27 -3.61 10.42
C TRP A 65 3.20 -4.44 9.54
N VAL A 66 2.63 -5.45 8.88
CA VAL A 66 3.39 -6.39 8.05
C VAL A 66 2.96 -6.25 6.61
N ASP A 67 3.87 -5.81 5.78
CA ASP A 67 3.65 -5.61 4.35
C ASP A 67 3.87 -6.91 3.57
N ASN A 68 2.95 -7.23 2.69
CA ASN A 68 2.99 -8.36 1.76
C ASN A 68 4.05 -8.25 0.65
N PHE A 69 5.04 -7.45 0.83
CA PHE A 69 6.07 -6.96 -0.09
C PHE A 69 6.44 -7.90 -1.23
N GLY A 70 5.94 -7.59 -2.43
CA GLY A 70 6.25 -8.31 -3.67
C GLY A 70 5.52 -9.64 -3.88
N LEU A 71 4.58 -10.06 -3.03
CA LEU A 71 3.90 -11.36 -3.17
C LEU A 71 3.11 -11.49 -4.47
N TRP A 72 2.50 -10.41 -4.95
CA TRP A 72 1.81 -10.39 -6.25
C TRP A 72 2.55 -9.60 -7.35
N GLY A 73 3.86 -9.40 -7.17
CA GLY A 73 4.76 -8.86 -8.18
C GLY A 73 5.31 -7.49 -7.85
N GLU A 74 4.52 -6.45 -7.78
CA GLU A 74 4.94 -5.08 -7.47
C GLU A 74 3.89 -4.39 -6.58
N PRO A 75 4.36 -3.46 -5.75
CA PRO A 75 5.77 -3.17 -5.43
C PRO A 75 6.44 -4.26 -4.58
N GLY A 76 7.76 -4.31 -4.61
CA GLY A 76 8.58 -5.08 -3.69
C GLY A 76 9.43 -6.20 -4.28
N ASP A 77 9.97 -7.05 -3.41
CA ASP A 77 10.81 -8.19 -3.76
C ASP A 77 9.99 -9.28 -4.46
N LYS A 78 10.37 -9.64 -5.67
CA LYS A 78 9.61 -10.61 -6.45
C LYS A 78 9.57 -11.97 -5.76
N ALA A 79 8.37 -12.47 -5.49
CA ALA A 79 8.20 -13.80 -4.93
C ALA A 79 8.70 -14.87 -5.91
N HIS A 80 9.66 -15.69 -5.48
CA HIS A 80 10.14 -16.79 -6.29
C HIS A 80 9.19 -17.99 -6.33
N PHE A 81 8.05 -17.92 -5.64
CA PHE A 81 6.96 -18.89 -5.72
C PHE A 81 6.64 -19.33 -7.15
N LEU A 82 6.57 -18.35 -8.09
CA LEU A 82 6.27 -18.64 -9.50
C LEU A 82 7.40 -19.32 -10.28
N MET A 83 8.57 -19.47 -9.70
CA MET A 83 9.64 -20.29 -10.26
C MET A 83 9.38 -21.79 -10.02
N TYR A 84 8.77 -22.11 -8.86
CA TYR A 84 8.38 -23.47 -8.49
C TYR A 84 6.98 -23.84 -9.00
N HIS A 85 6.14 -22.85 -9.20
CA HIS A 85 4.74 -22.98 -9.65
C HIS A 85 4.46 -22.14 -10.89
N PRO A 86 5.10 -22.46 -12.03
CA PRO A 86 4.91 -21.69 -13.28
C PRO A 86 3.47 -21.70 -13.78
N GLU A 87 2.69 -22.75 -13.44
CA GLU A 87 1.26 -22.86 -13.73
C GLU A 87 0.40 -21.80 -13.03
N ALA A 88 0.90 -21.20 -11.96
CA ALA A 88 0.22 -20.11 -11.26
C ALA A 88 0.52 -18.72 -11.83
N LYS A 89 1.38 -18.60 -12.87
CA LYS A 89 1.67 -17.31 -13.50
C LYS A 89 0.44 -16.73 -14.20
N ALA A 90 0.29 -15.41 -14.09
CA ALA A 90 -0.68 -14.70 -14.90
C ALA A 90 -0.29 -14.73 -16.38
N GLN A 91 -1.27 -14.98 -17.24
CA GLN A 91 -1.11 -14.99 -18.70
C GLN A 91 -1.86 -13.81 -19.31
N PHE A 92 -1.24 -13.13 -20.27
CA PHE A 92 -1.94 -12.10 -21.04
C PHE A 92 -2.85 -12.73 -22.11
N THR A 93 -3.72 -11.91 -22.67
CA THR A 93 -4.67 -12.34 -23.72
C THR A 93 -3.97 -12.80 -25.01
N ASP A 94 -2.73 -12.37 -25.29
CA ASP A 94 -1.88 -12.85 -26.39
C ASP A 94 -1.21 -14.21 -26.12
N GLY A 95 -1.44 -14.79 -24.95
CA GLY A 95 -0.84 -16.05 -24.52
C GLY A 95 0.54 -15.92 -23.86
N SER A 96 1.17 -14.74 -23.87
CA SER A 96 2.43 -14.51 -23.15
C SER A 96 2.21 -14.47 -21.64
N TYR A 97 3.24 -14.81 -20.85
CA TYR A 97 3.15 -14.80 -19.40
C TYR A 97 3.74 -13.52 -18.80
N HIS A 98 3.13 -13.05 -17.70
CA HIS A 98 3.78 -12.05 -16.90
C HIS A 98 4.99 -12.67 -16.16
N ALA A 99 6.09 -11.92 -16.08
CA ALA A 99 7.34 -12.45 -15.51
C ALA A 99 7.19 -12.90 -14.04
N PHE A 100 6.46 -12.13 -13.24
CA PHE A 100 6.39 -12.32 -11.78
C PHE A 100 5.03 -12.03 -11.14
N LYS A 101 3.95 -11.83 -11.92
CA LYS A 101 2.60 -11.73 -11.35
C LYS A 101 1.88 -13.07 -11.38
N PRO A 102 1.23 -13.45 -10.28
CA PRO A 102 0.41 -14.64 -10.20
C PRO A 102 -0.98 -14.42 -10.81
N CYS A 103 -1.64 -15.52 -11.14
CA CYS A 103 -3.08 -15.55 -11.33
C CYS A 103 -3.80 -15.56 -9.97
N LEU A 104 -4.59 -14.53 -9.67
CA LEU A 104 -5.32 -14.42 -8.41
C LEU A 104 -6.43 -15.49 -8.24
N ASN A 105 -6.83 -16.14 -9.35
CA ASN A 105 -7.77 -17.27 -9.34
C ASN A 105 -7.06 -18.63 -9.19
N SER A 106 -5.73 -18.66 -9.13
CA SER A 106 -4.98 -19.91 -8.95
C SER A 106 -5.18 -20.46 -7.53
N PRO A 107 -5.71 -21.68 -7.36
CA PRO A 107 -5.86 -22.29 -6.03
C PRO A 107 -4.52 -22.44 -5.31
N ILE A 108 -3.44 -22.77 -6.04
CA ILE A 108 -2.09 -22.93 -5.47
C ILE A 108 -1.58 -21.59 -4.94
N TYR A 109 -1.81 -20.50 -5.69
CA TYR A 109 -1.41 -19.17 -5.24
C TYR A 109 -2.24 -18.70 -4.04
N ARG A 110 -3.55 -18.96 -4.04
CA ARG A 110 -4.40 -18.65 -2.88
C ARG A 110 -3.97 -19.41 -1.62
N GLN A 111 -3.55 -20.68 -1.76
CA GLN A 111 -2.99 -21.41 -0.65
C GLN A 111 -1.66 -20.81 -0.16
N PHE A 112 -0.76 -20.43 -1.08
CA PHE A 112 0.49 -19.75 -0.74
C PHE A 112 0.26 -18.47 0.10
N ILE A 113 -0.73 -17.65 -0.26
CA ILE A 113 -1.06 -16.45 0.53
C ILE A 113 -1.60 -16.81 1.92
N LYS A 114 -2.39 -17.88 2.04
CA LYS A 114 -2.82 -18.37 3.37
C LYS A 114 -1.63 -18.82 4.21
N ASP A 115 -0.71 -19.58 3.64
CA ASP A 115 0.49 -20.06 4.33
C ASP A 115 1.36 -18.87 4.79
N TRP A 116 1.42 -17.82 3.97
CA TRP A 116 2.10 -16.57 4.33
C TRP A 116 1.38 -15.86 5.51
N LEU A 117 0.05 -15.76 5.48
CA LEU A 117 -0.74 -15.17 6.57
C LEU A 117 -0.59 -15.96 7.88
N ASP A 118 -0.62 -17.30 7.81
CA ASP A 118 -0.37 -18.16 8.96
C ASP A 118 1.01 -17.89 9.57
N LYS A 119 2.03 -17.72 8.71
CA LYS A 119 3.38 -17.37 9.13
C LYS A 119 3.44 -15.99 9.77
N VAL A 120 2.84 -14.97 9.18
CA VAL A 120 2.74 -13.62 9.79
C VAL A 120 2.13 -13.70 11.18
N ARG A 121 1.04 -14.47 11.33
CA ARG A 121 0.35 -14.64 12.61
C ARG A 121 1.21 -15.39 13.64
N GLU A 122 1.89 -16.44 13.22
CA GLU A 122 2.84 -17.23 14.04
C GLU A 122 3.96 -16.32 14.60
N LEU A 123 4.49 -15.42 13.77
CA LEU A 123 5.58 -14.51 14.15
C LEU A 123 5.13 -13.34 15.05
N GLY A 124 3.84 -13.19 15.30
CA GLY A 124 3.29 -12.15 16.17
C GLY A 124 2.60 -11.01 15.42
N GLY A 125 2.57 -11.00 14.08
CA GLY A 125 1.88 -9.97 13.30
C GLY A 125 0.39 -9.87 13.67
N ARG A 126 -0.11 -8.62 13.76
CA ARG A 126 -1.49 -8.31 14.12
C ARG A 126 -2.19 -7.45 13.09
N THR A 127 -1.45 -6.79 12.23
CA THR A 127 -1.94 -5.93 11.16
C THR A 127 -1.19 -6.25 9.88
N VAL A 128 -1.92 -6.59 8.83
CA VAL A 128 -1.37 -6.83 7.49
C VAL A 128 -1.62 -5.59 6.63
N PHE A 129 -0.58 -5.15 5.95
CA PHE A 129 -0.62 -4.07 4.99
C PHE A 129 -0.58 -4.66 3.57
N TRP A 130 -1.62 -4.38 2.79
CA TRP A 130 -1.81 -4.84 1.41
C TRP A 130 -1.45 -3.70 0.46
N ASP A 131 -0.32 -3.83 -0.21
CA ASP A 131 0.24 -2.77 -1.02
C ASP A 131 -0.27 -2.82 -2.47
N GLU A 132 -0.75 -1.70 -2.98
CA GLU A 132 -1.15 -1.41 -4.35
C GLU A 132 -1.81 -2.56 -5.14
N PRO A 133 -3.06 -2.95 -4.84
CA PRO A 133 -3.73 -4.04 -5.57
C PRO A 133 -3.86 -3.71 -7.05
N ASN A 134 -3.34 -4.59 -7.90
CA ASN A 134 -3.40 -4.44 -9.35
C ASN A 134 -3.39 -5.78 -10.09
N LEU A 135 -3.82 -5.77 -11.34
CA LEU A 135 -3.76 -6.91 -12.26
C LEU A 135 -2.84 -6.62 -13.44
N PRO A 136 -2.26 -7.67 -14.05
CA PRO A 136 -1.35 -7.51 -15.17
C PRO A 136 -1.97 -6.73 -16.34
N LEU A 137 -1.23 -5.75 -16.82
CA LEU A 137 -1.55 -4.98 -18.01
C LEU A 137 -0.27 -4.82 -18.84
N LYS A 138 -0.34 -5.09 -20.14
CA LYS A 138 0.79 -4.98 -21.06
C LYS A 138 0.47 -3.95 -22.11
N ARG A 139 1.29 -2.91 -22.19
CA ARG A 139 1.19 -1.91 -23.25
C ARG A 139 1.53 -2.55 -24.60
N THR A 140 0.78 -2.22 -25.63
CA THR A 140 1.10 -2.58 -27.01
C THR A 140 1.88 -1.45 -27.71
N GLU A 141 2.29 -1.67 -28.96
CA GLU A 141 2.92 -0.61 -29.76
C GLU A 141 1.90 0.46 -30.18
N GLU A 142 0.64 0.11 -30.23
CA GLU A 142 -0.47 1.06 -30.50
C GLU A 142 -0.79 1.85 -29.23
N GLU A 143 -0.78 3.18 -29.33
CA GLU A 143 -1.04 4.07 -28.21
C GLU A 143 -2.47 3.87 -27.68
N GLY A 144 -2.59 3.70 -26.37
CA GLY A 144 -3.89 3.47 -25.69
C GLY A 144 -4.42 2.04 -25.78
N VAL A 145 -3.72 1.12 -26.48
CA VAL A 145 -4.14 -0.27 -26.58
C VAL A 145 -3.35 -1.14 -25.60
N TYR A 146 -4.06 -1.94 -24.84
CA TYR A 146 -3.47 -2.80 -23.80
C TYR A 146 -3.96 -4.25 -23.93
N LEU A 147 -3.03 -5.17 -23.69
CA LEU A 147 -3.34 -6.58 -23.47
C LEU A 147 -3.54 -6.80 -21.95
N SER A 148 -4.64 -7.44 -21.61
CA SER A 148 -5.01 -7.67 -20.22
C SER A 148 -4.54 -9.03 -19.71
N GLY A 149 -4.35 -9.17 -18.42
CA GLY A 149 -4.22 -10.43 -17.69
C GLY A 149 -5.22 -10.44 -16.50
N CYS A 150 -5.66 -11.60 -16.03
CA CYS A 150 -5.19 -12.94 -16.37
C CYS A 150 -6.13 -13.62 -17.39
N ALA A 151 -5.53 -14.25 -18.38
CA ALA A 151 -6.22 -15.08 -19.39
C ALA A 151 -5.63 -16.51 -19.41
N CYS A 152 -5.18 -17.04 -18.26
CA CYS A 152 -4.75 -18.42 -18.09
C CYS A 152 -5.93 -19.39 -18.23
N PRO A 153 -5.69 -20.72 -18.32
CA PRO A 153 -6.78 -21.69 -18.48
C PRO A 153 -7.88 -21.57 -17.40
N ILE A 154 -7.50 -21.27 -16.15
CA ILE A 154 -8.46 -21.08 -15.05
C ILE A 154 -9.36 -19.88 -15.34
N CYS A 155 -8.78 -18.73 -15.66
CA CYS A 155 -9.53 -17.50 -15.95
C CYS A 155 -10.38 -17.63 -17.21
N LYS A 156 -9.89 -18.32 -18.26
CA LYS A 156 -10.69 -18.61 -19.47
C LYS A 156 -11.93 -19.43 -19.15
N ASN A 157 -11.80 -20.45 -18.31
CA ASN A 157 -12.96 -21.26 -17.91
C ASN A 157 -13.97 -20.44 -17.10
N LEU A 158 -13.51 -19.69 -16.07
CA LEU A 158 -14.37 -18.82 -15.27
C LEU A 158 -15.08 -17.76 -16.11
N PHE A 159 -14.37 -17.16 -17.07
CA PHE A 159 -14.95 -16.18 -17.97
C PHE A 159 -16.01 -16.80 -18.89
N ARG A 160 -15.73 -17.98 -19.46
CA ARG A 160 -16.69 -18.72 -20.31
C ARG A 160 -17.94 -19.14 -19.52
N GLU A 161 -17.78 -19.63 -18.30
CA GLU A 161 -18.89 -19.97 -17.42
C GLU A 161 -19.78 -18.76 -17.13
N ARG A 162 -19.18 -17.58 -16.95
CA ARG A 162 -19.92 -16.36 -16.59
C ARG A 162 -20.56 -15.66 -17.77
N TYR A 163 -19.89 -15.58 -18.91
CA TYR A 163 -20.31 -14.78 -20.07
C TYR A 163 -20.69 -15.61 -21.33
N GLY A 164 -20.46 -16.92 -21.29
CA GLY A 164 -20.79 -17.81 -22.43
C GLY A 164 -19.90 -17.64 -23.65
N LYS A 165 -18.78 -16.93 -23.54
CA LYS A 165 -17.84 -16.65 -24.64
C LYS A 165 -16.39 -16.76 -24.21
N GLU A 166 -15.48 -16.76 -25.17
CA GLU A 166 -14.03 -16.72 -24.91
C GLU A 166 -13.57 -15.33 -24.46
N ILE A 167 -12.47 -15.25 -23.69
CA ILE A 167 -11.82 -13.99 -23.34
C ILE A 167 -11.35 -13.29 -24.62
N PRO A 168 -11.76 -12.03 -24.87
CA PRO A 168 -11.34 -11.28 -26.04
C PRO A 168 -9.86 -10.88 -25.95
N MET A 169 -9.20 -10.69 -27.13
CA MET A 169 -7.79 -10.24 -27.20
C MET A 169 -7.62 -8.88 -26.53
N TYR A 170 -8.49 -7.94 -26.81
CA TYR A 170 -8.50 -6.61 -26.22
C TYR A 170 -9.67 -6.48 -25.22
N ALA A 171 -9.44 -5.71 -24.16
CA ALA A 171 -10.45 -5.59 -23.11
C ALA A 171 -11.73 -4.95 -23.66
N ASP A 172 -12.85 -5.61 -23.41
CA ASP A 172 -14.21 -5.07 -23.52
C ASP A 172 -14.80 -4.87 -22.11
N ALA A 173 -16.02 -4.37 -22.02
CA ALA A 173 -16.70 -4.10 -20.75
C ALA A 173 -16.83 -5.36 -19.88
N GLU A 174 -17.08 -6.54 -20.48
CA GLU A 174 -17.22 -7.79 -19.73
C GLU A 174 -15.85 -8.27 -19.17
N LEU A 175 -14.77 -8.16 -19.95
CA LEU A 175 -13.43 -8.48 -19.46
C LEU A 175 -12.98 -7.48 -18.38
N ALA A 176 -13.30 -6.20 -18.52
CA ALA A 176 -13.03 -5.19 -17.50
C ALA A 176 -13.78 -5.51 -16.19
N SER A 177 -15.07 -5.86 -16.28
CA SER A 177 -15.87 -6.30 -15.14
C SER A 177 -15.31 -7.58 -14.50
N PHE A 178 -14.99 -8.59 -15.30
CA PHE A 178 -14.39 -9.84 -14.81
C PHE A 178 -13.08 -9.62 -14.05
N ARG A 179 -12.23 -8.72 -14.53
CA ARG A 179 -10.98 -8.38 -13.86
C ARG A 179 -11.22 -7.65 -12.53
N SER A 180 -12.14 -6.70 -12.51
CA SER A 180 -12.52 -5.97 -11.30
C SER A 180 -13.13 -6.90 -10.25
N ASP A 181 -13.98 -7.84 -10.68
CA ASP A 181 -14.52 -8.88 -9.78
C ASP A 181 -13.42 -9.80 -9.25
N THR A 182 -12.52 -10.26 -10.13
CA THR A 182 -11.40 -11.14 -9.74
C THR A 182 -10.55 -10.54 -8.64
N ILE A 183 -10.17 -9.25 -8.74
CA ILE A 183 -9.34 -8.61 -7.74
C ILE A 183 -10.11 -8.37 -6.43
N THR A 184 -11.40 -8.04 -6.53
CA THR A 184 -12.25 -7.84 -5.35
C THR A 184 -12.46 -9.14 -4.60
N GLU A 185 -12.84 -10.22 -5.28
CA GLU A 185 -13.03 -11.55 -4.70
C GLU A 185 -11.75 -12.12 -4.08
N PHE A 186 -10.59 -11.83 -4.70
CA PHE A 186 -9.32 -12.20 -4.12
C PHE A 186 -9.05 -11.44 -2.81
N HIS A 187 -9.28 -10.14 -2.77
CA HIS A 187 -9.09 -9.36 -1.54
C HIS A 187 -10.10 -9.74 -0.45
N GLU A 188 -11.35 -10.02 -0.81
CA GLU A 188 -12.32 -10.56 0.14
C GLU A 188 -11.85 -11.89 0.75
N PHE A 189 -11.33 -12.79 -0.09
CA PHE A 189 -10.79 -14.07 0.36
C PHE A 189 -9.62 -13.90 1.33
N ILE A 190 -8.59 -13.12 0.99
CA ILE A 190 -7.40 -12.96 1.84
C ILE A 190 -7.68 -12.19 3.12
N THR A 191 -8.51 -11.14 3.06
CA THR A 191 -8.84 -10.32 4.23
C THR A 191 -9.78 -11.04 5.19
N SER A 192 -10.73 -11.82 4.68
CA SER A 192 -11.57 -12.71 5.49
C SER A 192 -10.71 -13.74 6.23
N TYR A 193 -9.76 -14.38 5.53
CA TYR A 193 -8.86 -15.32 6.16
C TYR A 193 -7.98 -14.65 7.22
N SER A 194 -7.39 -13.50 6.91
CA SER A 194 -6.63 -12.69 7.86
C SER A 194 -7.44 -12.35 9.11
N LYS A 195 -8.72 -11.96 8.96
CA LYS A 195 -9.63 -11.73 10.09
C LYS A 195 -9.89 -12.97 10.92
N SER A 196 -10.02 -14.14 10.29
CA SER A 196 -10.20 -15.40 11.02
C SER A 196 -9.00 -15.76 11.90
N LEU A 197 -7.82 -15.25 11.57
CA LEU A 197 -6.59 -15.34 12.36
C LEU A 197 -6.48 -14.24 13.44
N GLY A 198 -7.46 -13.34 13.52
CA GLY A 198 -7.47 -12.21 14.47
C GLY A 198 -6.54 -11.06 14.09
N MET A 199 -6.32 -10.84 12.79
CA MET A 199 -5.50 -9.73 12.27
C MET A 199 -6.35 -8.63 11.65
N ASN A 200 -5.84 -7.40 11.66
CA ASN A 200 -6.40 -6.26 10.96
C ASN A 200 -5.85 -6.18 9.53
N ASN A 201 -6.64 -5.58 8.64
CA ASN A 201 -6.27 -5.39 7.24
C ASN A 201 -6.22 -3.89 6.90
N VAL A 202 -5.07 -3.47 6.43
CA VAL A 202 -4.83 -2.13 5.89
C VAL A 202 -4.49 -2.26 4.41
N ILE A 203 -4.99 -1.38 3.57
CA ILE A 203 -4.70 -1.40 2.13
C ILE A 203 -4.32 -0.01 1.64
N THR A 204 -3.42 0.09 0.66
CA THR A 204 -3.12 1.35 -0.01
C THR A 204 -3.46 1.27 -1.49
N LEU A 205 -4.09 2.32 -1.99
CA LEU A 205 -4.49 2.49 -3.39
C LEU A 205 -3.74 3.65 -4.02
N LEU A 206 -3.51 3.57 -5.31
CA LEU A 206 -2.92 4.68 -6.07
C LEU A 206 -3.80 5.94 -6.02
N PRO A 207 -3.20 7.14 -6.02
CA PRO A 207 -3.94 8.41 -5.92
C PRO A 207 -5.02 8.61 -6.99
N ASN A 208 -4.77 8.21 -8.23
CA ASN A 208 -5.75 8.30 -9.31
C ASN A 208 -6.97 7.38 -9.09
N GLN A 209 -6.78 6.23 -8.48
CA GLN A 209 -7.89 5.34 -8.10
C GLN A 209 -8.73 5.97 -6.99
N MET A 210 -8.08 6.59 -6.01
CA MET A 210 -8.75 7.29 -4.92
C MET A 210 -9.53 8.51 -5.41
N GLU A 211 -8.96 9.29 -6.31
CA GLU A 211 -9.63 10.45 -6.91
C GLU A 211 -10.91 10.06 -7.68
N ARG A 212 -10.89 8.94 -8.41
CA ARG A 212 -12.07 8.41 -9.09
C ARG A 212 -13.18 8.04 -8.12
N MET A 213 -12.85 7.34 -7.04
CA MET A 213 -13.80 6.99 -5.99
C MET A 213 -14.41 8.25 -5.35
N TYR A 214 -13.61 9.27 -5.12
CA TYR A 214 -14.06 10.54 -4.55
C TYR A 214 -15.07 11.25 -5.46
N ASN A 215 -14.78 11.34 -6.76
CA ASN A 215 -15.60 12.02 -7.76
C ASN A 215 -16.75 11.16 -8.28
N ASN A 216 -16.91 9.90 -7.83
CA ASN A 216 -17.85 8.92 -8.36
C ASN A 216 -17.73 8.73 -9.90
N VAL A 217 -16.50 8.78 -10.40
CA VAL A 217 -16.21 8.52 -11.81
C VAL A 217 -16.00 7.03 -11.98
N GLY A 218 -16.85 6.39 -12.80
CA GLY A 218 -16.74 4.97 -13.11
C GLY A 218 -15.47 4.64 -13.89
N PHE A 219 -15.06 3.38 -13.80
CA PHE A 219 -13.92 2.82 -14.54
C PHE A 219 -14.35 2.26 -15.92
N GLU A 220 -15.62 2.42 -16.26
CA GLU A 220 -16.30 1.74 -17.37
C GLU A 220 -15.69 2.05 -18.73
N ASN A 221 -15.08 3.21 -18.89
CA ASN A 221 -14.54 3.69 -20.17
C ASN A 221 -13.02 3.49 -20.29
N GLU A 222 -12.35 2.98 -19.26
CA GLU A 222 -10.90 2.72 -19.28
C GLU A 222 -10.64 1.22 -19.36
N LEU A 223 -10.79 0.69 -20.55
CA LEU A 223 -10.54 -0.71 -20.87
C LEU A 223 -9.09 -1.06 -20.49
N GLY A 224 -8.93 -1.88 -19.47
CA GLY A 224 -7.63 -2.25 -18.92
C GLY A 224 -7.39 -1.76 -17.50
N VAL A 225 -8.05 -0.71 -17.05
CA VAL A 225 -8.02 -0.30 -15.64
C VAL A 225 -8.97 -1.18 -14.82
N VAL A 226 -8.53 -1.55 -13.63
CA VAL A 226 -9.32 -2.36 -12.70
C VAL A 226 -10.06 -1.42 -11.75
N ASP A 227 -11.35 -1.61 -11.61
CA ASP A 227 -12.12 -0.93 -10.57
C ASP A 227 -11.79 -1.55 -9.20
N VAL A 228 -11.02 -0.82 -8.41
CA VAL A 228 -10.65 -1.21 -7.04
C VAL A 228 -11.54 -0.58 -5.97
N SER A 229 -12.54 0.22 -6.35
CA SER A 229 -13.43 0.90 -5.39
C SER A 229 -14.16 -0.08 -4.48
N ARG A 230 -14.54 -1.23 -5.02
CA ARG A 230 -15.23 -2.29 -4.29
C ARG A 230 -14.35 -2.93 -3.19
N ILE A 231 -13.03 -2.92 -3.36
CA ILE A 231 -12.10 -3.43 -2.34
C ILE A 231 -12.24 -2.62 -1.05
N CYS A 232 -12.31 -1.30 -1.13
CA CYS A 232 -12.48 -0.45 0.05
C CYS A 232 -13.78 -0.71 0.81
N SER A 233 -14.80 -1.23 0.14
CA SER A 233 -16.11 -1.57 0.72
C SER A 233 -16.14 -2.95 1.39
N ILE A 234 -15.12 -3.79 1.22
CA ILE A 234 -15.03 -5.11 1.87
C ILE A 234 -15.08 -4.93 3.39
N GLU A 235 -15.97 -5.63 4.06
CA GLU A 235 -16.17 -5.55 5.53
C GLU A 235 -14.86 -5.76 6.31
N HIS A 236 -14.02 -6.66 5.82
CA HIS A 236 -12.78 -7.08 6.47
C HIS A 236 -11.59 -6.12 6.26
N ILE A 237 -11.74 -5.05 5.50
CA ILE A 237 -10.77 -3.95 5.42
C ILE A 237 -11.06 -2.95 6.54
N ASP A 238 -10.12 -2.76 7.44
CA ASP A 238 -10.26 -1.84 8.58
C ASP A 238 -9.86 -0.41 8.24
N ASN A 239 -8.84 -0.29 7.39
CA ASN A 239 -8.20 0.96 7.05
C ASN A 239 -7.74 0.92 5.59
N PHE A 240 -7.96 1.98 4.85
CA PHE A 240 -7.41 2.11 3.51
C PHE A 240 -6.79 3.49 3.29
N GLY A 241 -5.87 3.58 2.36
CA GLY A 241 -5.09 4.78 2.16
C GLY A 241 -4.70 5.05 0.73
N THR A 242 -3.85 6.05 0.57
CA THR A 242 -3.24 6.42 -0.70
C THR A 242 -1.84 6.99 -0.50
N ASP A 243 -1.05 6.99 -1.56
CA ASP A 243 0.38 7.29 -1.59
C ASP A 243 0.72 8.36 -2.63
N PRO A 244 0.34 9.62 -2.41
CA PRO A 244 0.57 10.72 -3.34
C PRO A 244 2.05 11.10 -3.45
N TYR A 245 2.84 10.25 -4.08
CA TYR A 245 4.27 10.45 -4.30
C TYR A 245 4.53 11.45 -5.43
N TRP A 246 5.41 12.43 -5.19
CA TRP A 246 5.65 13.55 -6.11
C TRP A 246 7.07 13.65 -6.66
N PHE A 247 8.08 13.11 -5.97
CA PHE A 247 9.44 13.09 -6.50
C PHE A 247 9.53 12.20 -7.74
N GLY A 248 10.10 12.74 -8.82
CA GLY A 248 10.21 12.01 -10.06
C GLY A 248 8.95 12.00 -10.93
N THR A 249 7.89 12.67 -10.51
CA THR A 249 6.62 12.80 -11.23
C THR A 249 6.30 14.28 -11.48
N PRO A 250 7.00 14.97 -12.41
CA PRO A 250 6.87 16.42 -12.63
C PRO A 250 5.45 16.89 -12.91
N ALA A 251 4.59 16.01 -13.46
CA ALA A 251 3.19 16.33 -13.72
C ALA A 251 2.39 16.64 -12.45
N TYR A 252 2.81 16.11 -11.29
CA TYR A 252 2.08 16.26 -10.04
C TYR A 252 2.59 17.43 -9.17
N ALA A 253 3.86 17.75 -9.28
CA ALA A 253 4.47 18.88 -8.57
C ALA A 253 5.56 19.53 -9.44
N PRO A 254 5.18 20.22 -10.55
CA PRO A 254 6.13 20.75 -11.53
C PRO A 254 7.06 21.80 -10.93
N ASP A 255 6.57 22.61 -9.99
CA ASP A 255 7.31 23.70 -9.36
C ASP A 255 7.97 23.29 -8.03
N GLY A 256 7.98 21.98 -7.72
CA GLY A 256 8.55 21.49 -6.48
C GLY A 256 7.68 21.76 -5.24
N ASN A 257 6.42 22.14 -5.42
CA ASN A 257 5.47 22.32 -4.31
C ASN A 257 4.43 21.21 -4.33
N PRO A 258 4.56 20.17 -3.47
CA PRO A 258 3.63 19.05 -3.43
C PRO A 258 2.31 19.37 -2.72
N TYR A 259 2.12 20.56 -2.13
CA TYR A 259 1.01 20.83 -1.22
C TYR A 259 -0.35 20.50 -1.84
N GLU A 260 -0.66 21.09 -2.99
CA GLU A 260 -1.96 20.91 -3.63
C GLU A 260 -2.23 19.46 -4.02
N TYR A 261 -1.23 18.78 -4.60
CA TYR A 261 -1.35 17.40 -5.01
C TYR A 261 -1.60 16.48 -3.81
N VAL A 262 -0.77 16.60 -2.77
CA VAL A 262 -0.91 15.76 -1.56
C VAL A 262 -2.18 16.09 -0.80
N TYR A 263 -2.55 17.38 -0.70
CA TYR A 263 -3.79 17.80 -0.06
C TYR A 263 -5.02 17.18 -0.75
N ASN A 264 -5.12 17.31 -2.08
CA ASN A 264 -6.27 16.82 -2.84
C ASN A 264 -6.41 15.29 -2.76
N ALA A 265 -5.30 14.53 -2.93
CA ALA A 265 -5.31 13.09 -2.79
C ALA A 265 -5.69 12.65 -1.36
N SER A 266 -5.12 13.30 -0.36
CA SER A 266 -5.42 13.03 1.06
C SER A 266 -6.87 13.32 1.40
N LYS A 267 -7.40 14.46 0.93
CA LYS A 267 -8.80 14.86 1.13
C LYS A 267 -9.75 13.85 0.51
N ALA A 268 -9.47 13.43 -0.73
CA ALA A 268 -10.26 12.40 -1.40
C ALA A 268 -10.31 11.10 -0.57
N CYS A 269 -9.15 10.64 -0.07
CA CYS A 269 -9.05 9.46 0.77
C CYS A 269 -9.85 9.59 2.08
N VAL A 270 -9.67 10.71 2.81
CA VAL A 270 -10.35 10.97 4.08
C VAL A 270 -11.87 10.98 3.90
N GLU A 271 -12.38 11.68 2.89
CA GLU A 271 -13.83 11.79 2.65
C GLU A 271 -14.44 10.45 2.21
N VAL A 272 -13.73 9.66 1.40
CA VAL A 272 -14.18 8.30 1.03
C VAL A 272 -14.19 7.39 2.26
N ALA A 273 -13.15 7.45 3.11
CA ALA A 273 -13.08 6.66 4.33
C ALA A 273 -14.21 7.02 5.32
N ASP A 274 -14.47 8.29 5.50
CA ASP A 274 -15.58 8.75 6.37
C ASP A 274 -16.94 8.30 5.85
N ARG A 275 -17.17 8.33 4.52
CA ARG A 275 -18.40 7.78 3.91
C ARG A 275 -18.59 6.28 4.16
N LEU A 276 -17.49 5.52 4.19
CA LEU A 276 -17.51 4.08 4.40
C LEU A 276 -17.39 3.68 5.87
N GLY A 277 -17.22 4.65 6.78
CA GLY A 277 -17.06 4.40 8.22
C GLY A 277 -15.77 3.66 8.57
N LYS A 278 -14.70 3.84 7.78
CA LYS A 278 -13.39 3.17 7.94
C LYS A 278 -12.31 4.14 8.39
N ASP A 279 -11.19 3.58 8.86
CA ASP A 279 -9.97 4.35 9.09
C ASP A 279 -9.23 4.60 7.77
N HIS A 280 -8.30 5.56 7.80
CA HIS A 280 -7.50 5.92 6.62
C HIS A 280 -6.03 6.09 6.95
N ASN A 281 -5.18 5.95 5.93
CA ASN A 281 -3.75 6.24 5.99
C ASN A 281 -3.29 7.01 4.76
N ILE A 282 -2.32 7.91 4.95
CA ILE A 282 -1.68 8.66 3.86
C ILE A 282 -0.18 8.42 3.93
N TRP A 283 0.40 8.09 2.79
CA TRP A 283 1.83 7.86 2.65
C TRP A 283 2.54 9.08 2.10
N ILE A 284 3.50 9.59 2.83
CA ILE A 284 4.39 10.67 2.42
C ILE A 284 5.64 10.07 1.81
N GLN A 285 6.07 10.60 0.67
CA GLN A 285 7.25 10.13 -0.02
C GLN A 285 8.53 10.53 0.73
N GLY A 286 9.09 9.61 1.48
CA GLY A 286 10.35 9.74 2.21
C GLY A 286 11.54 9.09 1.48
N TYR A 287 11.50 9.01 0.16
CA TYR A 287 12.56 8.45 -0.70
C TYR A 287 12.66 9.23 -2.00
N GLY A 288 13.74 9.05 -2.75
CA GLY A 288 13.93 9.67 -4.08
C GLY A 288 14.11 11.18 -4.05
N ALA A 289 14.21 11.79 -2.87
CA ALA A 289 14.40 13.22 -2.73
C ALA A 289 15.73 13.66 -3.33
N LYS A 290 15.68 14.66 -4.21
CA LYS A 290 16.85 15.34 -4.76
C LYS A 290 17.42 16.29 -3.72
N ARG A 291 18.74 16.49 -3.77
CA ARG A 291 19.43 17.42 -2.87
C ARG A 291 18.84 18.83 -2.99
N GLY A 292 18.47 19.41 -1.85
CA GLY A 292 17.80 20.71 -1.77
C GLY A 292 16.29 20.69 -1.84
N ARG A 293 15.67 19.51 -2.07
CA ARG A 293 14.21 19.33 -2.07
C ARG A 293 13.66 18.57 -0.88
N GLU A 294 14.50 18.19 0.07
CA GLU A 294 14.11 17.36 1.22
C GLU A 294 13.07 18.05 2.11
N GLU A 295 13.04 19.40 2.13
CA GLU A 295 12.07 20.19 2.90
C GLU A 295 10.63 20.10 2.36
N GLU A 296 10.43 19.64 1.13
CA GLU A 296 9.11 19.37 0.56
C GLU A 296 8.34 18.30 1.35
N ILE A 297 9.04 17.42 2.07
CA ILE A 297 8.44 16.42 2.95
C ILE A 297 7.63 17.10 4.07
N ILE A 298 8.08 18.23 4.57
CA ILE A 298 7.36 19.02 5.58
C ILE A 298 6.06 19.56 4.96
N ILE A 299 6.16 20.17 3.78
CA ILE A 299 5.01 20.73 3.05
C ILE A 299 3.96 19.63 2.77
N ALA A 300 4.39 18.48 2.29
CA ALA A 300 3.52 17.36 2.00
C ALA A 300 2.84 16.77 3.26
N SER A 301 3.58 16.68 4.36
CA SER A 301 3.02 16.19 5.63
C SER A 301 1.98 17.14 6.23
N GLU A 302 2.25 18.46 6.17
CA GLU A 302 1.30 19.49 6.58
C GLU A 302 0.05 19.47 5.69
N ALA A 303 0.21 19.32 4.36
CA ALA A 303 -0.90 19.18 3.43
C ALA A 303 -1.81 17.99 3.74
N ALA A 304 -1.23 16.82 4.02
CA ALA A 304 -2.00 15.63 4.42
C ALA A 304 -2.75 15.87 5.74
N TYR A 305 -2.11 16.48 6.73
CA TYR A 305 -2.72 16.83 8.00
C TYR A 305 -3.89 17.83 7.83
N ASP A 306 -3.70 18.90 7.03
CA ASP A 306 -4.71 19.93 6.74
C ASP A 306 -5.91 19.35 6.00
N ALA A 307 -5.69 18.33 5.15
CA ALA A 307 -6.74 17.57 4.47
C ALA A 307 -7.58 16.69 5.43
N GLY A 308 -7.19 16.57 6.71
CA GLY A 308 -7.90 15.79 7.71
C GLY A 308 -7.31 14.42 8.00
N ALA A 309 -6.19 14.05 7.39
CA ALA A 309 -5.55 12.76 7.66
C ALA A 309 -5.14 12.62 9.14
N ARG A 310 -5.31 11.41 9.68
CA ARG A 310 -4.99 11.09 11.08
C ARG A 310 -4.08 9.86 11.25
N THR A 311 -3.75 9.17 10.17
CA THR A 311 -2.62 8.23 10.10
C THR A 311 -1.76 8.66 8.93
N ILE A 312 -0.57 9.16 9.21
CA ILE A 312 0.37 9.69 8.20
C ILE A 312 1.68 8.95 8.35
N LEU A 313 2.05 8.24 7.30
CA LEU A 313 3.20 7.34 7.27
C LEU A 313 4.22 7.85 6.24
N SER A 314 5.49 7.51 6.40
CA SER A 314 6.54 7.81 5.43
C SER A 314 7.10 6.55 4.80
N TRP A 315 7.20 6.52 3.50
CA TRP A 315 7.97 5.54 2.77
C TRP A 315 9.28 6.19 2.33
N SER A 316 10.46 6.03 3.02
CA SER A 316 10.67 5.08 4.08
C SER A 316 11.72 5.59 5.09
N TYR A 317 12.01 4.79 6.12
CA TYR A 317 13.08 5.03 7.08
C TYR A 317 14.41 5.32 6.37
N MET A 318 15.17 6.29 6.91
CA MET A 318 16.48 6.73 6.38
C MET A 318 16.46 7.04 4.88
N GLY A 319 15.39 7.69 4.38
CA GLY A 319 15.34 8.14 2.99
C GLY A 319 15.42 7.03 1.94
N GLY A 320 15.08 5.80 2.32
CA GLY A 320 15.16 4.64 1.45
C GLY A 320 16.60 4.16 1.19
N GLU A 321 17.55 4.41 2.09
CA GLU A 321 18.98 4.13 1.90
C GLU A 321 19.28 2.69 1.46
N ALA A 322 18.44 1.73 1.88
CA ALA A 322 18.61 0.31 1.59
C ALA A 322 18.22 -0.08 0.14
N ASN A 323 17.71 0.82 -0.68
CA ASN A 323 17.18 0.50 -2.00
C ASN A 323 17.68 1.44 -3.12
N ASN A 324 17.37 1.09 -4.37
CA ASN A 324 17.79 1.86 -5.55
C ASN A 324 17.05 3.21 -5.70
N TYR A 325 15.97 3.42 -4.99
CA TYR A 325 15.17 4.65 -5.00
C TYR A 325 15.58 5.61 -3.88
N ARG A 326 16.70 5.33 -3.20
CA ARG A 326 17.19 6.17 -2.11
C ARG A 326 17.29 7.64 -2.48
N SER A 327 17.04 8.50 -1.52
CA SER A 327 17.27 9.94 -1.62
C SER A 327 18.76 10.26 -1.84
N GLU A 328 19.07 11.38 -2.47
CA GLU A 328 20.47 11.82 -2.65
C GLU A 328 21.15 12.18 -1.31
N ASN A 329 20.37 12.53 -0.29
CA ASN A 329 20.83 12.69 1.08
C ASN A 329 19.85 11.98 2.05
N PRO A 330 20.01 10.66 2.27
CA PRO A 330 19.10 9.86 3.08
C PRO A 330 18.94 10.38 4.52
N GLU A 331 20.03 10.74 5.19
CA GLU A 331 20.00 11.27 6.55
C GLU A 331 19.22 12.61 6.64
N LYS A 332 19.40 13.51 5.67
CA LYS A 332 18.65 14.77 5.66
C LYS A 332 17.16 14.50 5.39
N THR A 333 16.87 13.58 4.46
CA THR A 333 15.50 13.16 4.17
C THR A 333 14.82 12.62 5.43
N TRP A 334 15.48 11.75 6.18
CA TRP A 334 14.95 11.23 7.44
C TRP A 334 14.74 12.34 8.48
N ARG A 335 15.72 13.24 8.65
CA ARG A 335 15.56 14.39 9.57
C ARG A 335 14.37 15.28 9.19
N MET A 336 14.12 15.50 7.90
CA MET A 336 12.96 16.27 7.46
C MET A 336 11.64 15.51 7.72
N THR A 337 11.63 14.20 7.57
CA THR A 337 10.48 13.36 7.94
C THR A 337 10.17 13.46 9.44
N VAL A 338 11.19 13.34 10.29
CA VAL A 338 11.04 13.49 11.75
C VAL A 338 10.55 14.90 12.13
N GLU A 339 11.13 15.92 11.53
CA GLU A 339 10.69 17.32 11.73
C GLU A 339 9.24 17.53 11.29
N ALA A 340 8.87 17.02 10.12
CA ALA A 340 7.51 17.11 9.59
C ALA A 340 6.48 16.49 10.55
N PHE A 341 6.77 15.28 11.04
CA PHE A 341 5.85 14.59 11.93
C PHE A 341 5.76 15.24 13.31
N LYS A 342 6.85 15.81 13.83
CA LYS A 342 6.80 16.65 15.03
C LYS A 342 5.92 17.89 14.85
N ARG A 343 6.00 18.56 13.70
CA ARG A 343 5.19 19.73 13.40
C ARG A 343 3.71 19.41 13.38
N ILE A 344 3.29 18.40 12.62
CA ILE A 344 1.87 18.03 12.57
C ILE A 344 1.34 17.53 13.94
N LYS A 345 2.15 16.86 14.76
CA LYS A 345 1.76 16.49 16.13
C LYS A 345 1.61 17.72 17.05
N ASN A 346 2.42 18.76 16.87
CA ASN A 346 2.25 20.01 17.59
C ASN A 346 0.97 20.75 17.14
N MET A 347 0.72 20.84 15.82
CA MET A 347 -0.52 21.40 15.27
C MET A 347 -1.74 20.68 15.83
N GLU A 348 -1.71 19.35 15.92
CA GLU A 348 -2.80 18.55 16.51
C GLU A 348 -3.00 18.86 17.99
N ARG A 349 -1.94 19.00 18.76
CA ARG A 349 -1.98 19.38 20.18
C ARG A 349 -2.64 20.75 20.37
N ASP A 350 -2.23 21.73 19.56
CA ASP A 350 -2.79 23.09 19.62
C ASP A 350 -4.26 23.11 19.22
N ARG A 351 -4.65 22.34 18.20
CA ARG A 351 -6.05 22.17 17.80
C ARG A 351 -6.91 21.64 18.96
N ILE A 352 -6.44 20.56 19.61
CA ILE A 352 -7.14 19.95 20.75
C ILE A 352 -7.27 20.94 21.91
N LEU A 353 -6.22 21.71 22.22
CA LEU A 353 -6.25 22.73 23.27
C LEU A 353 -7.28 23.82 22.97
N LEU A 354 -7.34 24.28 21.73
CA LEU A 354 -8.32 25.30 21.30
C LEU A 354 -9.76 24.77 21.39
N GLU A 355 -10.01 23.53 20.98
CA GLU A 355 -11.34 22.93 21.08
C GLU A 355 -11.77 22.75 22.54
N ASN A 356 -10.87 22.33 23.40
CA ASN A 356 -11.16 22.21 24.83
C ASN A 356 -11.48 23.57 25.47
N ARG A 357 -10.73 24.63 25.14
CA ARG A 357 -11.03 25.98 25.60
C ARG A 357 -12.43 26.45 25.19
N LYS A 358 -12.84 26.19 23.95
CA LYS A 358 -14.18 26.55 23.44
C LYS A 358 -15.32 25.84 24.21
N LYS A 359 -15.09 24.64 24.79
CA LYS A 359 -16.06 23.93 25.61
C LYS A 359 -16.28 24.59 26.99
N TYR A 360 -15.25 25.26 27.52
CA TYR A 360 -15.34 25.98 28.81
C TYR A 360 -15.84 27.43 28.67
N MET A 361 -15.96 27.92 27.43
CA MET A 361 -16.47 29.29 27.20
C MET A 361 -17.96 29.31 26.79
N LYS A 362 -18.59 28.14 26.70
CA LYS A 362 -20.04 27.94 26.55
C LYS A 362 -20.67 27.58 27.92
#